data_3d9f0d279988d9ccf5cbd2947f6c5dd0
#
_entry.id   3d9f0d279988d9ccf5cbd2947f6c5dd0
#
_cell.length_a   1.000
_cell.length_b   1.000
_cell.length_c   1.000
_cell.angle_alpha   90.00
_cell.angle_beta   90.00
_cell.angle_gamma   90.00
#
_symmetry.space_group_name_H-M   'P 1'
#
loop_
_entity.id
_entity.type
_entity.pdbx_description
1 polymer ?
#
loop_
_entity_poly.entity_id
_entity_poly.type
_entity_poly.pdbx_seq_one_letter_code
_entity_poly.pdbx_strand_id
1 'polypeptide(L)'
;STPEGQEFQKRVMMLRYLITACPNEGNKEIIWGMSNLCHDIICGSIPHYVITNSQGVRIGYWGGLSPTLYTVEHFFTKNGKIPEEDEIFMDQSEWFKTAGLSNSDIINLHVNREPRFYAWISFDGDEYSSYMYNEGSFVIHARDPQTQGYNPSLWGNRNYSVTGYLNKKWVHPAIHYTINGDYTGINYSYGLIRLAELYLNLAECDATLGGQYRDEAYTYLNKIRERAGVPDLTPADVSTSGKSLVQ
;
A
#
# COMPACT_ATOMS: atom_id res chain seq x y z
N SER A 1 3.64 17.89 13.51
CA SER A 1 4.42 16.73 13.02
C SER A 1 5.90 17.09 13.00
N THR A 2 6.78 16.15 13.35
CA THR A 2 8.24 16.34 13.25
C THR A 2 8.66 16.42 11.77
N PRO A 3 9.82 17.03 11.43
CA PRO A 3 10.33 17.04 10.06
C PRO A 3 10.44 15.64 9.44
N GLU A 4 10.86 14.66 10.24
CA GLU A 4 10.95 13.23 9.83
C GLU A 4 9.58 12.64 9.50
N GLY A 5 8.57 12.96 10.30
CA GLY A 5 7.19 12.54 10.04
C GLY A 5 6.62 13.16 8.76
N GLN A 6 6.98 14.41 8.45
CA GLN A 6 6.58 15.07 7.21
C GLN A 6 7.24 14.43 5.99
N GLU A 7 8.54 14.12 6.05
CA GLU A 7 9.24 13.44 4.96
C GLU A 7 8.70 12.03 4.75
N PHE A 8 8.38 11.31 5.81
CA PHE A 8 7.72 10.01 5.72
C PHE A 8 6.37 10.09 4.98
N GLN A 9 5.50 11.03 5.37
CA GLN A 9 4.20 11.22 4.72
C GLN A 9 4.35 11.64 3.25
N LYS A 10 5.30 12.51 2.95
CA LYS A 10 5.62 12.90 1.57
C LYS A 10 6.04 11.69 0.73
N ARG A 11 6.83 10.78 1.28
CA ARG A 11 7.25 9.55 0.62
C ARG A 11 6.07 8.59 0.39
N VAL A 12 5.20 8.43 1.37
CA VAL A 12 3.95 7.66 1.23
C VAL A 12 3.12 8.20 0.06
N MET A 13 2.92 9.51 -0.02
CA MET A 13 2.17 10.14 -1.11
C MET A 13 2.86 9.98 -2.47
N MET A 14 4.18 10.17 -2.52
CA MET A 14 4.97 9.93 -3.74
C MET A 14 4.78 8.50 -4.26
N LEU A 15 4.78 7.50 -3.38
CA LEU A 15 4.59 6.10 -3.76
C LEU A 15 3.17 5.81 -4.28
N ARG A 16 2.15 6.52 -3.77
CA ARG A 16 0.79 6.44 -4.32
C ARG A 16 0.73 7.02 -5.74
N TYR A 17 1.28 8.21 -5.95
CA TYR A 17 1.35 8.83 -7.27
C TYR A 17 2.19 8.04 -8.27
N LEU A 18 3.25 7.38 -7.82
CA LEU A 18 4.13 6.57 -8.66
C LEU A 18 3.36 5.51 -9.48
N ILE A 19 2.29 4.98 -8.92
CA ILE A 19 1.48 3.93 -9.55
C ILE A 19 0.32 4.51 -10.35
N THR A 20 -0.17 5.68 -9.96
CA THR A 20 -1.45 6.23 -10.46
C THR A 20 -1.31 7.55 -11.24
N ALA A 21 -0.14 8.17 -11.25
CA ALA A 21 0.07 9.36 -12.07
C ALA A 21 0.22 8.98 -13.55
N CYS A 22 -0.31 9.84 -14.41
CA CYS A 22 -0.24 9.65 -15.85
C CYS A 22 1.16 9.97 -16.41
N PRO A 23 1.56 9.37 -17.55
CA PRO A 23 2.84 9.69 -18.21
C PRO A 23 2.98 11.19 -18.56
N ASN A 24 1.89 11.87 -18.94
CA ASN A 24 1.87 13.31 -19.22
C ASN A 24 2.08 14.18 -17.96
N GLU A 25 1.94 13.62 -16.77
CA GLU A 25 2.29 14.25 -15.50
C GLU A 25 3.75 14.01 -15.09
N GLY A 26 4.57 13.48 -16.01
CA GLY A 26 5.98 13.21 -15.80
C GLY A 26 6.28 11.86 -15.16
N ASN A 27 5.32 10.96 -15.08
CA ASN A 27 5.55 9.61 -14.61
C ASN A 27 6.41 8.81 -15.60
N LYS A 28 7.65 8.53 -15.20
CA LYS A 28 8.62 7.74 -15.97
C LYS A 28 8.71 6.28 -15.53
N GLU A 29 7.91 5.88 -14.57
CA GLU A 29 7.89 4.53 -14.02
C GLU A 29 7.17 3.55 -14.94
N ILE A 30 6.10 3.99 -15.63
CA ILE A 30 5.30 3.13 -16.50
C ILE A 30 5.94 3.09 -17.87
N ILE A 31 6.42 1.91 -18.28
CA ILE A 31 7.00 1.64 -19.60
C ILE A 31 5.89 1.22 -20.57
N TRP A 32 5.02 0.31 -20.11
CA TRP A 32 3.85 -0.11 -20.86
C TRP A 32 2.65 -0.17 -19.93
N GLY A 33 1.58 0.48 -20.34
CA GLY A 33 0.36 0.58 -19.56
C GLY A 33 -0.89 0.40 -20.43
N MET A 34 -1.97 0.02 -19.80
CA MET A 34 -3.31 -0.03 -20.40
C MET A 34 -4.13 1.16 -19.95
N SER A 35 -4.67 1.91 -20.92
CA SER A 35 -5.74 2.88 -20.68
C SER A 35 -7.07 2.13 -20.61
N ASN A 36 -7.95 2.46 -19.66
CA ASN A 36 -9.35 1.99 -19.53
C ASN A 36 -9.65 0.78 -18.62
N LEU A 37 -8.67 0.13 -17.99
CA LEU A 37 -8.95 -0.93 -17.00
C LEU A 37 -9.16 -0.45 -15.57
N CYS A 38 -9.11 0.88 -15.33
CA CYS A 38 -8.98 1.40 -13.97
C CYS A 38 -10.29 1.39 -13.19
N HIS A 39 -11.46 1.52 -13.86
CA HIS A 39 -12.72 1.75 -13.17
C HIS A 39 -13.07 0.63 -12.18
N ASP A 40 -13.11 -0.62 -12.62
CA ASP A 40 -13.50 -1.74 -11.76
C ASP A 40 -12.47 -2.02 -10.66
N ILE A 41 -11.18 -1.85 -10.98
CA ILE A 41 -10.10 -1.99 -9.99
C ILE A 41 -10.20 -0.89 -8.94
N ILE A 42 -10.46 0.35 -9.35
CA ILE A 42 -10.64 1.49 -8.43
C ILE A 42 -11.86 1.24 -7.55
N CYS A 43 -13.00 0.91 -8.15
CA CYS A 43 -14.25 0.66 -7.41
C CYS A 43 -14.11 -0.52 -6.42
N GLY A 44 -13.37 -1.57 -6.81
CA GLY A 44 -13.09 -2.71 -5.95
C GLY A 44 -12.08 -2.41 -4.84
N SER A 45 -11.23 -1.41 -5.02
CA SER A 45 -10.18 -1.02 -4.06
C SER A 45 -10.65 0.02 -3.05
N ILE A 46 -11.56 0.91 -3.45
CA ILE A 46 -12.07 1.95 -2.55
C ILE A 46 -12.90 1.30 -1.44
N PRO A 47 -12.66 1.65 -0.17
CA PRO A 47 -13.40 1.11 0.95
C PRO A 47 -14.90 1.34 0.81
N HIS A 48 -15.68 0.39 1.28
CA HIS A 48 -17.11 0.58 1.38
C HIS A 48 -17.39 1.70 2.38
N TYR A 49 -17.84 2.83 1.89
CA TYR A 49 -18.21 3.97 2.73
C TYR A 49 -19.63 4.40 2.38
N VAL A 50 -20.53 4.34 3.35
CA VAL A 50 -21.93 4.66 3.13
C VAL A 50 -22.21 6.05 3.63
N ILE A 51 -22.41 6.95 2.69
CA ILE A 51 -23.01 8.26 2.96
C ILE A 51 -24.48 8.17 2.59
N THR A 52 -25.34 8.57 3.50
CA THR A 52 -26.72 8.83 3.15
C THR A 52 -26.82 10.31 2.77
N ASN A 53 -26.99 10.61 1.50
CA ASN A 53 -27.22 12.00 1.07
C ASN A 53 -28.58 12.52 1.58
N SER A 54 -28.85 13.81 1.40
CA SER A 54 -30.10 14.46 1.79
C SER A 54 -31.36 13.84 1.15
N GLN A 55 -31.21 13.01 0.14
CA GLN A 55 -32.27 12.29 -0.58
C GLN A 55 -32.41 10.83 -0.09
N GLY A 56 -31.65 10.40 0.93
CA GLY A 56 -31.67 9.04 1.46
C GLY A 56 -30.95 8.00 0.59
N VAL A 57 -30.22 8.44 -0.44
CA VAL A 57 -29.44 7.54 -1.31
C VAL A 57 -28.16 7.14 -0.60
N ARG A 58 -27.92 5.86 -0.51
CA ARG A 58 -26.65 5.30 -0.03
C ARG A 58 -25.65 5.25 -1.16
N ILE A 59 -24.51 5.81 -0.90
CA ILE A 59 -23.40 5.86 -1.82
C ILE A 59 -22.27 5.01 -1.24
N GLY A 60 -21.83 4.03 -1.99
CA GLY A 60 -20.74 3.19 -1.55
C GLY A 60 -20.02 2.56 -2.73
N TYR A 61 -18.76 2.28 -2.56
CA TYR A 61 -17.99 1.46 -3.47
C TYR A 61 -17.85 0.03 -2.93
N TRP A 62 -17.18 -0.83 -3.70
CA TRP A 62 -17.32 -2.26 -3.46
C TRP A 62 -16.36 -2.79 -2.39
N GLY A 63 -15.16 -2.21 -2.21
CA GLY A 63 -14.21 -2.60 -1.17
C GLY A 63 -13.84 -4.09 -1.16
N GLY A 64 -13.98 -4.78 -2.28
CA GLY A 64 -13.84 -6.24 -2.37
C GLY A 64 -12.45 -6.73 -2.78
N LEU A 65 -11.56 -5.84 -3.20
CA LEU A 65 -10.17 -6.20 -3.53
C LEU A 65 -9.31 -6.14 -2.26
N SER A 66 -9.05 -7.32 -1.72
CA SER A 66 -8.37 -7.49 -0.44
C SER A 66 -7.02 -8.16 -0.63
N PRO A 67 -5.92 -7.60 -0.11
CA PRO A 67 -4.65 -8.31 -0.03
C PRO A 67 -4.77 -9.47 0.96
N THR A 68 -4.01 -10.52 0.74
CA THR A 68 -3.90 -11.62 1.70
C THR A 68 -3.09 -11.20 2.92
N LEU A 69 -3.28 -11.87 4.06
CA LEU A 69 -2.46 -11.66 5.25
C LEU A 69 -0.97 -11.91 4.94
N TYR A 70 -0.68 -12.93 4.16
CA TYR A 70 0.68 -13.21 3.67
C TYR A 70 1.32 -11.97 2.99
N THR A 71 0.59 -11.30 2.11
CA THR A 71 1.08 -10.07 1.47
C THR A 71 1.34 -8.96 2.50
N VAL A 72 0.46 -8.80 3.48
CA VAL A 72 0.57 -7.80 4.54
C VAL A 72 1.80 -8.05 5.42
N GLU A 73 2.04 -9.29 5.80
CA GLU A 73 3.17 -9.72 6.62
C GLU A 73 4.51 -9.53 5.89
N HIS A 74 4.53 -9.69 4.56
CA HIS A 74 5.76 -9.59 3.76
C HIS A 74 6.13 -8.16 3.31
N PHE A 75 5.34 -7.14 3.62
CA PHE A 75 5.86 -5.78 3.55
C PHE A 75 6.96 -5.60 4.59
N PHE A 76 7.98 -4.81 4.25
CA PHE A 76 9.09 -4.59 5.16
C PHE A 76 8.70 -3.72 6.36
N THR A 77 9.47 -3.87 7.41
CA THR A 77 9.53 -2.91 8.51
C THR A 77 10.27 -1.65 8.07
N LYS A 78 10.28 -0.63 8.90
CA LYS A 78 11.10 0.57 8.69
C LYS A 78 12.60 0.27 8.59
N ASN A 79 13.04 -0.87 9.12
CA ASN A 79 14.43 -1.34 9.08
C ASN A 79 14.76 -2.11 7.79
N GLY A 80 13.79 -2.27 6.87
CA GLY A 80 13.99 -2.95 5.59
C GLY A 80 14.10 -4.47 5.69
N LYS A 81 13.54 -5.05 6.76
CA LYS A 81 13.45 -6.50 7.00
C LYS A 81 11.98 -6.94 6.95
N ILE A 82 11.71 -8.20 6.67
CA ILE A 82 10.38 -8.76 6.93
C ILE A 82 10.14 -8.82 8.45
N PRO A 83 8.89 -8.67 8.93
CA PRO A 83 8.61 -8.62 10.37
C PRO A 83 9.19 -9.78 11.17
N GLU A 84 9.12 -11.00 10.65
CA GLU A 84 9.65 -12.20 11.33
C GLU A 84 11.17 -12.16 11.56
N GLU A 85 11.91 -11.34 10.82
CA GLU A 85 13.36 -11.19 10.89
C GLU A 85 13.80 -9.89 11.58
N ASP A 86 12.85 -9.08 12.02
CA ASP A 86 13.14 -7.79 12.66
C ASP A 86 12.93 -7.88 14.17
N GLU A 87 13.94 -7.47 14.93
CA GLU A 87 13.92 -7.51 16.40
C GLU A 87 12.71 -6.80 17.02
N ILE A 88 12.20 -5.75 16.36
CA ILE A 88 11.01 -5.01 16.83
C ILE A 88 9.71 -5.81 16.67
N PHE A 89 9.72 -6.92 15.94
CA PHE A 89 8.56 -7.78 15.66
C PHE A 89 8.76 -9.24 16.10
N MET A 90 9.85 -9.57 16.81
CA MET A 90 10.20 -10.96 17.14
C MET A 90 9.14 -11.70 17.94
N ASP A 91 8.38 -11.02 18.79
CA ASP A 91 7.28 -11.65 19.50
C ASP A 91 5.98 -11.60 18.67
N GLN A 92 5.76 -12.63 17.88
CA GLN A 92 4.57 -12.74 17.03
C GLN A 92 3.25 -12.76 17.84
N SER A 93 3.28 -13.13 19.12
CA SER A 93 2.10 -13.10 19.98
C SER A 93 1.59 -11.69 20.27
N GLU A 94 2.44 -10.68 20.04
CA GLU A 94 2.09 -9.25 20.18
C GLU A 94 1.53 -8.63 18.90
N TRP A 95 1.69 -9.24 17.73
CA TRP A 95 1.36 -8.63 16.45
C TRP A 95 -0.07 -8.14 16.35
N PHE A 96 -1.00 -8.91 16.86
CA PHE A 96 -2.44 -8.61 16.77
C PHE A 96 -3.01 -7.88 18.00
N LYS A 97 -2.15 -7.52 18.95
CA LYS A 97 -2.55 -6.67 20.07
C LYS A 97 -2.58 -5.20 19.67
N THR A 98 -3.40 -4.41 20.33
CA THR A 98 -3.48 -2.97 20.07
C THR A 98 -2.15 -2.27 20.34
N ALA A 99 -1.80 -1.34 19.46
CA ALA A 99 -0.51 -0.62 19.52
C ALA A 99 -0.48 0.49 20.58
N GLY A 100 -1.56 0.69 21.33
CA GLY A 100 -1.63 1.72 22.36
C GLY A 100 -1.63 3.16 21.83
N LEU A 101 -1.93 3.34 20.54
CA LEU A 101 -2.06 4.65 19.91
C LEU A 101 -3.42 5.29 20.22
N SER A 102 -3.59 6.57 19.90
CA SER A 102 -4.86 7.30 20.07
C SER A 102 -6.03 6.62 19.34
N ASN A 103 -5.76 5.98 18.21
CA ASN A 103 -6.72 5.09 17.55
C ASN A 103 -6.50 3.66 18.04
N SER A 104 -7.44 3.16 18.83
CA SER A 104 -7.40 1.84 19.47
C SER A 104 -7.51 0.66 18.50
N ASP A 105 -7.89 0.90 17.25
CA ASP A 105 -8.06 -0.15 16.24
C ASP A 105 -6.72 -0.57 15.61
N ILE A 106 -5.70 0.27 15.69
CA ILE A 106 -4.38 -0.03 15.16
C ILE A 106 -3.68 -1.09 16.01
N ILE A 107 -3.20 -2.15 15.35
CA ILE A 107 -2.44 -3.23 15.98
C ILE A 107 -0.93 -3.07 15.78
N ASN A 108 -0.14 -3.77 16.58
CA ASN A 108 1.33 -3.69 16.52
C ASN A 108 1.90 -4.04 15.14
N LEU A 109 1.31 -5.00 14.44
CA LEU A 109 1.72 -5.40 13.08
C LEU A 109 1.66 -4.24 12.06
N HIS A 110 0.84 -3.22 12.31
CA HIS A 110 0.66 -2.08 11.41
C HIS A 110 1.60 -0.91 11.71
N VAL A 111 2.34 -0.96 12.81
CA VAL A 111 3.25 0.13 13.23
C VAL A 111 4.69 -0.16 12.79
N ASN A 112 5.49 0.88 12.60
CA ASN A 112 6.90 0.74 12.20
C ASN A 112 7.12 -0.03 10.89
N ARG A 113 6.19 0.08 9.95
CA ARG A 113 6.31 -0.50 8.61
C ARG A 113 6.95 0.50 7.64
N GLU A 114 7.39 -0.02 6.51
CA GLU A 114 7.93 0.79 5.41
C GLU A 114 6.87 1.71 4.79
N PRO A 115 7.26 2.81 4.11
CA PRO A 115 6.31 3.72 3.46
C PRO A 115 5.38 3.05 2.45
N ARG A 116 5.81 2.00 1.74
CA ARG A 116 4.97 1.24 0.80
C ARG A 116 3.78 0.57 1.46
N PHE A 117 3.94 0.10 2.70
CA PHE A 117 2.83 -0.48 3.46
C PHE A 117 1.69 0.53 3.58
N TYR A 118 1.97 1.74 4.08
CA TYR A 118 0.95 2.78 4.26
C TYR A 118 0.44 3.36 2.94
N ALA A 119 1.27 3.33 1.89
CA ALA A 119 0.87 3.81 0.57
C ALA A 119 -0.11 2.86 -0.15
N TRP A 120 0.02 1.54 0.08
CA TRP A 120 -0.64 0.54 -0.76
C TRP A 120 -1.62 -0.37 -0.03
N ILE A 121 -1.54 -0.42 1.29
CA ILE A 121 -2.44 -1.21 2.14
C ILE A 121 -3.28 -0.25 2.98
N SER A 122 -4.56 -0.55 3.09
CA SER A 122 -5.44 0.05 4.08
C SER A 122 -5.87 -1.02 5.08
N PHE A 123 -5.90 -0.67 6.35
CA PHE A 123 -6.12 -1.58 7.46
C PHE A 123 -7.04 -0.93 8.51
N ASP A 124 -7.49 -1.71 9.47
CA ASP A 124 -8.35 -1.25 10.55
C ASP A 124 -7.66 -0.18 11.40
N GLY A 125 -8.29 0.97 11.53
CA GLY A 125 -7.70 2.15 12.16
C GLY A 125 -6.86 3.05 11.23
N ASP A 126 -6.66 2.66 9.96
CA ASP A 126 -5.96 3.49 8.98
C ASP A 126 -6.77 4.74 8.65
N GLU A 127 -6.10 5.86 8.57
CA GLU A 127 -6.66 7.09 8.04
C GLU A 127 -6.58 7.05 6.50
N TYR A 128 -7.71 6.83 5.86
CA TYR A 128 -7.78 6.79 4.41
C TYR A 128 -7.79 8.20 3.82
N SER A 129 -6.62 8.64 3.38
CA SER A 129 -6.33 9.98 2.89
C SER A 129 -6.65 10.18 1.40
N SER A 130 -7.68 9.62 0.86
CA SER A 130 -8.23 10.15 -0.37
C SER A 130 -9.26 11.19 0.02
N TYR A 131 -9.35 12.28 -0.70
CA TYR A 131 -10.30 13.36 -0.48
C TYR A 131 -11.73 12.84 -0.65
N MET A 132 -12.12 11.94 0.24
CA MET A 132 -13.47 11.44 0.23
C MET A 132 -14.34 12.50 0.87
N TYR A 133 -15.21 13.08 0.07
CA TYR A 133 -16.29 13.93 0.54
C TYR A 133 -15.87 15.26 1.19
N ASN A 134 -15.22 16.15 0.47
CA ASN A 134 -14.90 17.55 0.86
C ASN A 134 -14.19 17.76 2.21
N GLU A 135 -13.99 16.73 3.02
CA GLU A 135 -13.52 16.81 4.40
C GLU A 135 -12.21 16.06 4.66
N GLY A 136 -11.54 15.56 3.61
CA GLY A 136 -10.17 15.06 3.69
C GLY A 136 -10.04 13.56 3.88
N SER A 137 -10.15 13.03 5.08
CA SER A 137 -9.90 11.62 5.38
C SER A 137 -11.00 11.02 6.24
N PHE A 138 -11.10 9.69 6.23
CA PHE A 138 -11.92 8.95 7.18
C PHE A 138 -11.13 7.75 7.73
N VAL A 139 -11.50 7.31 8.91
CA VAL A 139 -10.89 6.14 9.55
C VAL A 139 -11.57 4.87 9.07
N ILE A 140 -10.76 3.87 8.73
CA ILE A 140 -11.25 2.53 8.37
C ILE A 140 -11.62 1.77 9.65
N HIS A 141 -12.83 1.22 9.68
CA HIS A 141 -13.33 0.35 10.74
C HIS A 141 -13.66 -1.03 10.18
N ALA A 142 -12.60 -1.78 9.81
CA ALA A 142 -12.74 -3.07 9.14
C ALA A 142 -13.40 -4.15 10.00
N ARG A 143 -13.47 -3.96 11.31
CA ARG A 143 -14.17 -4.85 12.25
C ARG A 143 -15.62 -4.46 12.51
N ASP A 144 -16.03 -3.26 12.11
CA ASP A 144 -17.41 -2.81 12.29
C ASP A 144 -18.27 -3.20 11.07
N PRO A 145 -19.23 -4.12 11.22
CA PRO A 145 -20.09 -4.59 10.13
C PRO A 145 -21.06 -3.51 9.61
N GLN A 146 -21.19 -2.38 10.28
CA GLN A 146 -22.00 -1.25 9.79
C GLN A 146 -21.20 -0.33 8.85
N THR A 147 -19.89 -0.43 8.84
CA THR A 147 -18.99 0.41 8.03
C THR A 147 -18.25 -0.42 6.97
N GLN A 148 -17.04 -0.89 7.22
CA GLN A 148 -16.23 -1.64 6.25
C GLN A 148 -16.09 -3.14 6.57
N GLY A 149 -16.63 -3.58 7.72
CA GLY A 149 -16.54 -4.96 8.16
C GLY A 149 -17.45 -5.92 7.39
N TYR A 150 -17.25 -7.21 7.64
CA TYR A 150 -18.03 -8.26 7.03
C TYR A 150 -19.52 -8.17 7.39
N ASN A 151 -20.35 -7.90 6.40
CA ASN A 151 -21.80 -7.90 6.57
C ASN A 151 -22.52 -8.28 5.26
N PRO A 152 -22.67 -9.57 4.97
CA PRO A 152 -23.29 -10.03 3.72
C PRO A 152 -24.75 -9.61 3.60
N SER A 153 -25.46 -9.40 4.71
CA SER A 153 -26.86 -8.97 4.70
C SER A 153 -27.02 -7.51 4.28
N LEU A 154 -26.04 -6.66 4.57
CA LEU A 154 -26.07 -5.24 4.28
C LEU A 154 -25.40 -4.90 2.95
N TRP A 155 -24.29 -5.57 2.65
CA TRP A 155 -23.42 -5.24 1.52
C TRP A 155 -23.47 -6.28 0.37
N GLY A 156 -24.21 -7.35 0.51
CA GLY A 156 -24.19 -8.49 -0.40
C GLY A 156 -22.90 -9.31 -0.23
N ASN A 157 -22.74 -10.31 -1.11
CA ASN A 157 -21.67 -11.30 -0.95
C ASN A 157 -20.28 -10.84 -1.47
N ARG A 158 -20.10 -9.58 -1.86
CA ARG A 158 -18.91 -9.12 -2.58
C ARG A 158 -18.33 -7.78 -2.13
N ASN A 159 -19.09 -6.95 -1.44
CA ASN A 159 -18.76 -5.54 -1.23
C ASN A 159 -18.14 -5.30 0.15
N TYR A 160 -17.24 -6.17 0.57
CA TYR A 160 -16.50 -6.05 1.83
C TYR A 160 -15.15 -6.76 1.69
N SER A 161 -14.20 -6.38 2.54
CA SER A 161 -12.93 -7.07 2.63
C SER A 161 -13.09 -8.41 3.35
N VAL A 162 -12.63 -9.50 2.71
CA VAL A 162 -12.62 -10.84 3.33
C VAL A 162 -11.44 -11.04 4.28
N THR A 163 -10.43 -10.19 4.23
CA THR A 163 -9.21 -10.30 5.04
C THR A 163 -9.09 -9.20 6.09
N GLY A 164 -9.99 -8.20 6.09
CA GLY A 164 -9.89 -7.01 6.93
C GLY A 164 -8.91 -5.95 6.40
N TYR A 165 -8.26 -6.22 5.27
CA TYR A 165 -7.36 -5.29 4.59
C TYR A 165 -7.95 -4.86 3.25
N LEU A 166 -7.60 -3.67 2.78
CA LEU A 166 -8.04 -3.13 1.51
C LEU A 166 -6.83 -2.73 0.67
N ASN A 167 -6.98 -2.83 -0.64
CA ASN A 167 -5.96 -2.43 -1.59
C ASN A 167 -6.06 -0.91 -1.85
N LYS A 168 -5.07 -0.16 -1.39
CA LYS A 168 -4.94 1.29 -1.62
C LYS A 168 -4.08 1.62 -2.85
N LYS A 169 -3.29 0.68 -3.33
CA LYS A 169 -2.28 0.85 -4.38
C LYS A 169 -2.82 1.44 -5.67
N TRP A 170 -4.04 1.06 -6.06
CA TRP A 170 -4.65 1.45 -7.32
C TRP A 170 -5.60 2.64 -7.21
N VAL A 171 -5.71 3.25 -6.04
CA VAL A 171 -6.58 4.41 -5.81
C VAL A 171 -5.74 5.68 -5.91
N HIS A 172 -6.00 6.48 -6.95
CA HIS A 172 -5.32 7.76 -7.12
C HIS A 172 -5.65 8.68 -5.92
N PRO A 173 -4.66 9.35 -5.32
CA PRO A 173 -4.88 10.16 -4.11
C PRO A 173 -5.90 11.30 -4.27
N ALA A 174 -6.08 11.82 -5.47
CA ALA A 174 -7.01 12.91 -5.74
C ALA A 174 -8.43 12.42 -6.10
N ILE A 175 -8.70 11.12 -6.10
CA ILE A 175 -10.07 10.62 -6.24
C ILE A 175 -10.87 11.00 -5.01
N HIS A 176 -12.03 11.63 -5.21
CA HIS A 176 -12.95 11.99 -4.14
C HIS A 176 -14.40 11.77 -4.55
N TYR A 177 -15.26 11.56 -3.56
CA TYR A 177 -16.69 11.51 -3.78
C TYR A 177 -17.29 12.91 -3.80
N THR A 178 -18.32 13.09 -4.62
CA THR A 178 -19.18 14.25 -4.56
C THR A 178 -20.32 14.03 -3.56
N ILE A 179 -20.96 15.09 -3.12
CA ILE A 179 -22.13 15.05 -2.25
C ILE A 179 -23.31 14.25 -2.84
N ASN A 180 -23.35 14.11 -4.16
CA ASN A 180 -24.38 13.36 -4.87
C ASN A 180 -24.04 11.87 -5.05
N GLY A 181 -22.83 11.48 -4.65
CA GLY A 181 -22.38 10.10 -4.74
C GLY A 181 -21.62 9.71 -5.99
N ASP A 182 -21.49 10.65 -6.87
CA ASP A 182 -20.57 10.51 -7.98
C ASP A 182 -19.15 10.62 -7.44
N TYR A 183 -18.21 9.95 -8.07
CA TYR A 183 -16.81 10.18 -7.77
C TYR A 183 -16.14 10.96 -8.91
N THR A 184 -15.18 11.79 -8.54
CA THR A 184 -14.29 12.39 -9.52
C THR A 184 -13.31 11.34 -9.97
N GLY A 185 -13.58 10.72 -11.12
CA GLY A 185 -12.71 9.72 -11.72
C GLY A 185 -11.44 10.37 -12.26
N ILE A 186 -10.29 9.80 -11.91
CA ILE A 186 -9.03 10.15 -12.53
C ILE A 186 -8.59 8.95 -13.34
N ASN A 187 -8.57 9.13 -14.66
CA ASN A 187 -8.06 8.11 -15.56
C ASN A 187 -6.54 8.14 -15.55
N TYR A 188 -5.93 7.03 -15.24
CA TYR A 188 -4.49 6.82 -15.33
C TYR A 188 -4.20 5.52 -16.07
N SER A 189 -2.99 5.40 -16.60
CA SER A 189 -2.56 4.16 -17.24
C SER A 189 -2.22 3.11 -16.20
N TYR A 190 -2.90 1.97 -16.25
CA TYR A 190 -2.55 0.81 -15.43
C TYR A 190 -1.22 0.23 -15.94
N GLY A 191 -0.17 0.30 -15.12
CA GLY A 191 1.17 -0.15 -15.49
C GLY A 191 1.27 -1.68 -15.56
N LEU A 192 1.45 -2.20 -16.76
CA LEU A 192 1.72 -3.62 -17.00
C LEU A 192 3.21 -3.92 -16.84
N ILE A 193 4.07 -3.06 -17.41
CA ILE A 193 5.52 -3.14 -17.26
C ILE A 193 6.00 -1.81 -16.67
N ARG A 194 6.75 -1.89 -15.58
CA ARG A 194 7.29 -0.74 -14.87
C ARG A 194 8.80 -0.79 -14.76
N LEU A 195 9.43 0.38 -14.70
CA LEU A 195 10.89 0.51 -14.61
C LEU A 195 11.47 -0.26 -13.41
N ALA A 196 10.77 -0.31 -12.28
CA ALA A 196 11.19 -1.09 -11.12
C ALA A 196 11.39 -2.58 -11.44
N GLU A 197 10.55 -3.16 -12.27
CA GLU A 197 10.66 -4.55 -12.68
C GLU A 197 11.97 -4.80 -13.44
N LEU A 198 12.33 -3.90 -14.34
CA LEU A 198 13.59 -4.02 -15.08
C LEU A 198 14.81 -3.92 -14.16
N TYR A 199 14.78 -3.01 -13.17
CA TYR A 199 15.86 -2.92 -12.17
C TYR A 199 15.97 -4.19 -11.33
N LEU A 200 14.84 -4.76 -10.91
CA LEU A 200 14.84 -5.98 -10.12
C LEU A 200 15.32 -7.19 -10.94
N ASN A 201 14.86 -7.31 -12.20
CA ASN A 201 15.32 -8.37 -13.10
C ASN A 201 16.83 -8.28 -13.36
N LEU A 202 17.35 -7.08 -13.55
CA LEU A 202 18.78 -6.87 -13.75
C LEU A 202 19.56 -7.21 -12.49
N ALA A 203 19.10 -6.74 -11.32
CA ALA A 203 19.73 -7.07 -10.04
C ALA A 203 19.76 -8.59 -9.79
N GLU A 204 18.69 -9.31 -10.12
CA GLU A 204 18.63 -10.77 -10.00
C GLU A 204 19.59 -11.47 -10.96
N CYS A 205 19.68 -11.02 -12.21
CA CYS A 205 20.65 -11.54 -13.18
C CYS A 205 22.07 -11.33 -12.69
N ASP A 206 22.43 -10.13 -12.26
CA ASP A 206 23.76 -9.77 -11.81
C ASP A 206 24.14 -10.52 -10.50
N ALA A 207 23.19 -10.67 -9.58
CA ALA A 207 23.39 -11.48 -8.38
C ALA A 207 23.63 -12.96 -8.72
N THR A 208 22.93 -13.49 -9.71
CA THR A 208 23.06 -14.88 -10.16
C THR A 208 24.40 -15.11 -10.84
N LEU A 209 24.86 -14.18 -11.69
CA LEU A 209 26.16 -14.23 -12.34
C LEU A 209 27.30 -14.11 -11.32
N GLY A 210 27.11 -13.30 -10.28
CA GLY A 210 28.09 -13.11 -9.21
C GLY A 210 29.39 -12.46 -9.70
N GLY A 211 30.48 -12.68 -8.96
CA GLY A 211 31.78 -12.16 -9.35
C GLY A 211 31.80 -10.64 -9.54
N GLN A 212 32.23 -10.19 -10.70
CA GLN A 212 32.34 -8.76 -11.03
C GLN A 212 30.98 -8.03 -11.15
N TYR A 213 29.86 -8.74 -11.32
CA TYR A 213 28.51 -8.16 -11.43
C TYR A 213 27.84 -7.92 -10.08
N ARG A 214 28.44 -8.42 -8.97
CA ARG A 214 27.80 -8.39 -7.64
C ARG A 214 27.53 -6.95 -7.14
N ASP A 215 28.44 -6.04 -7.38
CA ASP A 215 28.28 -4.65 -6.95
C ASP A 215 27.18 -3.93 -7.75
N GLU A 216 27.02 -4.32 -9.00
CA GLU A 216 25.93 -3.81 -9.86
C GLU A 216 24.58 -4.31 -9.39
N ALA A 217 24.46 -5.57 -8.97
CA ALA A 217 23.26 -6.12 -8.34
C ALA A 217 22.81 -5.31 -7.12
N TYR A 218 23.73 -5.00 -6.20
CA TYR A 218 23.42 -4.12 -5.05
C TYR A 218 22.99 -2.72 -5.51
N THR A 219 23.63 -2.17 -6.52
CA THR A 219 23.31 -0.84 -7.04
C THR A 219 21.86 -0.76 -7.54
N TYR A 220 21.41 -1.72 -8.34
CA TYR A 220 20.04 -1.72 -8.87
C TYR A 220 19.01 -2.05 -7.80
N LEU A 221 19.29 -3.00 -6.92
CA LEU A 221 18.40 -3.33 -5.81
C LEU A 221 18.22 -2.15 -4.87
N ASN A 222 19.31 -1.45 -4.52
CA ASN A 222 19.28 -0.34 -3.58
C ASN A 222 18.57 0.89 -4.16
N LYS A 223 18.56 1.12 -5.46
CA LYS A 223 17.68 2.14 -6.08
C LYS A 223 16.19 1.90 -5.76
N ILE A 224 15.76 0.64 -5.73
CA ILE A 224 14.37 0.30 -5.38
C ILE A 224 14.14 0.46 -3.87
N ARG A 225 15.12 0.07 -3.04
CA ARG A 225 15.06 0.19 -1.58
C ARG A 225 15.06 1.66 -1.13
N GLU A 226 15.93 2.49 -1.70
CA GLU A 226 15.97 3.95 -1.46
C GLU A 226 14.61 4.59 -1.79
N ARG A 227 14.05 4.27 -2.96
CA ARG A 227 12.73 4.75 -3.36
C ARG A 227 11.63 4.29 -2.40
N ALA A 228 11.71 3.06 -1.92
CA ALA A 228 10.77 2.51 -0.92
C ALA A 228 10.91 3.19 0.45
N GLY A 229 12.02 3.85 0.72
CA GLY A 229 12.31 4.48 2.00
C GLY A 229 12.79 3.52 3.07
N VAL A 230 13.45 2.45 2.65
CA VAL A 230 14.10 1.48 3.55
C VAL A 230 15.63 1.55 3.38
N PRO A 231 16.40 1.15 4.40
CA PRO A 231 17.86 1.14 4.33
C PRO A 231 18.40 0.32 3.15
N ASP A 232 19.55 0.73 2.64
CA ASP A 232 20.26 -0.03 1.63
C ASP A 232 20.63 -1.43 2.14
N LEU A 233 20.61 -2.41 1.26
CA LEU A 233 21.15 -3.74 1.52
C LEU A 233 22.65 -3.72 1.26
N THR A 234 23.42 -4.22 2.22
CA THR A 234 24.87 -4.30 2.12
C THR A 234 25.37 -5.77 2.06
N PRO A 235 26.61 -6.00 1.59
CA PRO A 235 27.22 -7.34 1.68
C PRO A 235 27.27 -7.90 3.10
N ALA A 236 27.39 -7.02 4.12
CA ALA A 236 27.39 -7.43 5.52
C ALA A 236 26.01 -7.97 5.95
N ASP A 237 24.91 -7.32 5.51
CA ASP A 237 23.55 -7.78 5.81
C ASP A 237 23.30 -9.17 5.22
N VAL A 238 23.70 -9.41 3.97
CA VAL A 238 23.58 -10.70 3.31
C VAL A 238 24.42 -11.76 4.03
N SER A 239 25.66 -11.43 4.40
CA SER A 239 26.53 -12.34 5.14
C SER A 239 25.95 -12.73 6.51
N THR A 240 25.37 -11.75 7.21
CA THR A 240 24.78 -11.97 8.54
C THR A 240 23.48 -12.79 8.47
N SER A 241 22.71 -12.62 7.41
CA SER A 241 21.46 -13.38 7.23
C SER A 241 21.66 -14.86 6.93
N GLY A 242 22.86 -15.26 6.50
CA GLY A 242 23.15 -16.62 6.04
C GLY A 242 22.50 -16.99 4.70
N LYS A 243 21.87 -16.02 4.03
CA LYS A 243 21.22 -16.16 2.72
C LYS A 243 22.17 -15.71 1.60
N SER A 244 21.89 -16.12 0.39
CA SER A 244 22.54 -15.55 -0.80
C SER A 244 21.85 -14.24 -1.22
N LEU A 245 22.51 -13.44 -2.06
CA LEU A 245 21.89 -12.20 -2.59
C LEU A 245 20.67 -12.49 -3.47
N VAL A 246 20.55 -13.69 -4.02
CA VAL A 246 19.40 -14.13 -4.84
C VAL A 246 18.21 -14.56 -3.98
N GLN A 247 18.44 -14.92 -2.73
CA GLN A 247 17.41 -15.28 -1.73
C GLN A 247 16.87 -14.07 -0.98
#